data_ae4f530b2eabcf007fb1d9fa993d15f9
#
_entry.id   ae4f530b2eabcf007fb1d9fa993d15f9
#
_cell.length_a   1.000
_cell.length_b   1.000
_cell.length_c   1.000
_cell.angle_alpha   90.00
_cell.angle_beta   90.00
_cell.angle_gamma   90.00
#
_symmetry.space_group_name_H-M   'P 1'
#
loop_
_entity.id
_entity.type
_entity.pdbx_description
1 polymer ?
#
loop_
_entity_poly.entity_id
_entity_poly.type
_entity_poly.pdbx_seq_one_letter_code
_entity_poly.pdbx_strand_id
1 'polypeptide(L)'
;WVAKEFVPYGYEMVCTDGWIEDSFCINENGYLTRHHDSWKHDWKYWADYLNERGMALGVYYNPTWISPAAVKNKEILVKGTNIPVREITDLSYVYNGENEKKITGDRFSYPNGEDRALYWVDVDRSGAKEYVQGYVKYFIDCHVAFLRIDFLSWYEDGMDKGKQIGRNHGSANYRKVLEWIKEAAGDQIMISLVMPHLKNNGENEFGMGQMARINEDSGTGGWDTFSDRNRGLHFDYWSQCTTAFEGLIYWSKIFADHNMIMDADMLRLNTFANDEECKSAVSLELIAGAPLDIADQYDTIKDRAWIYQNEELLALNKKEILSFPLSTDTKNPDSTIWIGKEATGEIILSVFNRDAEEKEVEIDFKQVLLCRAASVRDLWMHEDLGEMKSFHTMLPPHGCRVLKLSERS
;
A
#
# COMPACT_ATOMS: atom_id res chain seq x y z
N TRP A 1 -16.31 -4.05 -16.06
CA TRP A 1 -15.25 -5.04 -16.07
C TRP A 1 -14.95 -5.53 -14.65
N VAL A 2 -14.48 -4.69 -13.72
CA VAL A 2 -14.14 -5.09 -12.34
C VAL A 2 -15.27 -5.85 -11.67
N ALA A 3 -16.51 -5.31 -11.70
CA ALA A 3 -17.67 -5.95 -11.09
C ALA A 3 -17.96 -7.35 -11.64
N LYS A 4 -17.67 -7.60 -12.92
CA LYS A 4 -17.91 -8.89 -13.54
C LYS A 4 -16.78 -9.89 -13.32
N GLU A 5 -15.53 -9.43 -13.43
CA GLU A 5 -14.37 -10.33 -13.48
C GLU A 5 -13.71 -10.55 -12.09
N PHE A 6 -13.88 -9.60 -11.14
CA PHE A 6 -13.16 -9.63 -9.87
C PHE A 6 -14.05 -9.73 -8.63
N VAL A 7 -15.23 -9.09 -8.62
CA VAL A 7 -16.14 -9.18 -7.46
C VAL A 7 -16.52 -10.62 -7.09
N PRO A 8 -16.74 -11.57 -8.05
CA PRO A 8 -17.01 -12.97 -7.70
C PRO A 8 -15.89 -13.63 -6.88
N TYR A 9 -14.66 -13.15 -7.01
CA TYR A 9 -13.49 -13.66 -6.28
C TYR A 9 -13.21 -12.90 -4.97
N GLY A 10 -14.02 -11.87 -4.64
CA GLY A 10 -13.96 -11.13 -3.38
C GLY A 10 -13.12 -9.86 -3.43
N TYR A 11 -12.86 -9.32 -4.61
CA TYR A 11 -12.32 -7.97 -4.74
C TYR A 11 -13.45 -6.96 -4.60
N GLU A 12 -13.38 -6.14 -3.55
CA GLU A 12 -14.55 -5.36 -3.10
C GLU A 12 -14.33 -3.84 -3.22
N MET A 13 -13.18 -3.40 -3.76
CA MET A 13 -12.85 -1.97 -3.78
C MET A 13 -12.30 -1.54 -5.13
N VAL A 14 -12.64 -0.32 -5.53
CA VAL A 14 -11.96 0.43 -6.58
C VAL A 14 -11.40 1.70 -5.95
N CYS A 15 -10.08 1.86 -6.00
CA CYS A 15 -9.40 3.03 -5.48
C CYS A 15 -8.89 3.92 -6.62
N THR A 16 -9.01 5.24 -6.45
CA THR A 16 -8.25 6.16 -7.30
C THR A 16 -6.80 6.15 -6.87
N ASP A 17 -5.89 6.34 -7.81
CA ASP A 17 -4.48 6.54 -7.55
C ASP A 17 -3.94 7.65 -8.45
N GLY A 18 -2.69 8.05 -8.20
CA GLY A 18 -1.98 9.01 -9.00
C GLY A 18 -2.18 10.45 -8.53
N TRP A 19 -1.57 11.31 -9.27
CA TRP A 19 -1.36 12.71 -8.95
C TRP A 19 -2.59 13.55 -9.25
N ILE A 20 -2.98 14.39 -8.31
CA ILE A 20 -4.22 15.18 -8.37
C ILE A 20 -4.00 16.70 -8.38
N GLU A 21 -2.75 17.17 -8.51
CA GLU A 21 -2.42 18.60 -8.52
C GLU A 21 -3.08 19.39 -9.66
N ASP A 22 -3.53 18.69 -10.69
CA ASP A 22 -4.26 19.31 -11.79
C ASP A 22 -5.74 19.58 -11.48
N SER A 23 -6.25 19.08 -10.35
CA SER A 23 -7.62 19.32 -9.95
C SER A 23 -7.78 20.58 -9.12
N PHE A 24 -8.62 21.48 -9.60
CA PHE A 24 -9.01 22.72 -8.92
C PHE A 24 -10.47 22.71 -8.47
N CYS A 25 -11.16 21.58 -8.62
CA CYS A 25 -12.57 21.44 -8.25
C CYS A 25 -12.70 21.25 -6.74
N ILE A 26 -12.81 22.35 -6.02
CA ILE A 26 -12.98 22.40 -4.58
C ILE A 26 -14.35 22.95 -4.18
N ASN A 27 -14.82 22.57 -2.99
CA ASN A 27 -16.00 23.14 -2.38
C ASN A 27 -15.68 24.41 -1.57
N GLU A 28 -16.67 24.97 -0.89
CA GLU A 28 -16.58 26.18 -0.06
C GLU A 28 -15.63 26.04 1.15
N ASN A 29 -15.20 24.83 1.47
CA ASN A 29 -14.22 24.56 2.54
C ASN A 29 -12.83 24.21 2.00
N GLY A 30 -12.64 24.27 0.67
CA GLY A 30 -11.37 23.93 0.03
C GLY A 30 -11.13 22.44 -0.17
N TYR A 31 -12.13 21.59 0.05
CA TYR A 31 -12.03 20.14 -0.13
C TYR A 31 -12.27 19.77 -1.59
N LEU A 32 -11.42 18.89 -2.11
CA LEU A 32 -11.51 18.39 -3.48
C LEU A 32 -12.80 17.60 -3.69
N THR A 33 -13.58 17.96 -4.70
CA THR A 33 -14.88 17.34 -4.96
C THR A 33 -14.82 16.16 -5.92
N ARG A 34 -13.74 16.01 -6.69
CA ARG A 34 -13.52 14.96 -7.68
C ARG A 34 -12.03 14.81 -8.00
N HIS A 35 -11.64 13.67 -8.54
CA HIS A 35 -10.23 13.34 -8.79
C HIS A 35 -9.55 14.29 -9.81
N HIS A 36 -10.26 14.66 -10.87
CA HIS A 36 -9.72 15.51 -11.93
C HIS A 36 -10.82 16.39 -12.51
N ASP A 37 -10.44 17.55 -13.08
CA ASP A 37 -11.38 18.53 -13.63
C ASP A 37 -12.21 17.99 -14.79
N SER A 38 -11.71 16.99 -15.51
CA SER A 38 -12.44 16.30 -16.58
C SER A 38 -13.52 15.34 -16.09
N TRP A 39 -13.53 14.98 -14.80
CA TRP A 39 -14.53 14.08 -14.25
C TRP A 39 -15.88 14.82 -14.17
N LYS A 40 -16.95 14.15 -14.65
CA LYS A 40 -18.30 14.72 -14.65
C LYS A 40 -18.98 14.69 -13.29
N HIS A 41 -18.60 13.74 -12.46
CA HIS A 41 -19.25 13.41 -11.20
C HIS A 41 -18.29 13.54 -10.04
N ASP A 42 -18.83 13.82 -8.85
CA ASP A 42 -18.11 13.93 -7.59
C ASP A 42 -17.86 12.56 -6.93
N TRP A 43 -17.21 12.60 -5.77
CA TRP A 43 -16.89 11.40 -5.00
C TRP A 43 -18.13 10.63 -4.57
N LYS A 44 -19.18 11.35 -4.12
CA LYS A 44 -20.40 10.71 -3.66
C LYS A 44 -21.09 9.94 -4.76
N TYR A 45 -21.18 10.50 -5.96
CA TYR A 45 -21.74 9.80 -7.12
C TYR A 45 -20.99 8.49 -7.39
N TRP A 46 -19.66 8.53 -7.39
CA TRP A 46 -18.88 7.33 -7.68
C TRP A 46 -18.95 6.30 -6.57
N ALA A 47 -18.97 6.73 -5.30
CA ALA A 47 -19.16 5.83 -4.16
C ALA A 47 -20.52 5.12 -4.25
N ASP A 48 -21.61 5.86 -4.49
CA ASP A 48 -22.96 5.30 -4.62
C ASP A 48 -23.04 4.36 -5.84
N TYR A 49 -22.42 4.73 -6.97
CA TYR A 49 -22.37 3.91 -8.19
C TYR A 49 -21.66 2.56 -7.96
N LEU A 50 -20.55 2.55 -7.22
CA LEU A 50 -19.81 1.36 -6.89
C LEU A 50 -20.54 0.49 -5.86
N ASN A 51 -21.15 1.11 -4.84
CA ASN A 51 -21.93 0.41 -3.82
C ASN A 51 -23.10 -0.38 -4.42
N GLU A 52 -23.80 0.18 -5.42
CA GLU A 52 -24.85 -0.54 -6.16
C GLU A 52 -24.35 -1.79 -6.89
N ARG A 53 -23.02 -1.94 -7.05
CA ARG A 53 -22.36 -3.05 -7.74
C ARG A 53 -21.56 -3.94 -6.80
N GLY A 54 -21.77 -3.80 -5.48
CA GLY A 54 -21.10 -4.59 -4.45
C GLY A 54 -19.64 -4.20 -4.24
N MET A 55 -19.25 -2.96 -4.58
CA MET A 55 -17.90 -2.46 -4.42
C MET A 55 -17.89 -1.16 -3.61
N ALA A 56 -16.77 -0.89 -2.95
CA ALA A 56 -16.52 0.36 -2.25
C ALA A 56 -15.61 1.30 -3.07
N LEU A 57 -15.69 2.61 -2.81
CA LEU A 57 -14.77 3.61 -3.35
C LEU A 57 -13.62 3.85 -2.36
N GLY A 58 -12.39 3.69 -2.85
CA GLY A 58 -11.18 4.22 -2.23
C GLY A 58 -10.73 5.52 -2.91
N VAL A 59 -10.14 6.42 -2.15
CA VAL A 59 -9.62 7.69 -2.67
C VAL A 59 -8.16 7.85 -2.27
N TYR A 60 -7.33 8.19 -3.27
CA TYR A 60 -5.97 8.65 -3.07
C TYR A 60 -5.98 10.16 -2.78
N TYR A 61 -5.69 10.56 -1.57
CA TYR A 61 -5.57 11.96 -1.16
C TYR A 61 -4.95 12.11 0.22
N ASN A 62 -4.19 13.19 0.43
CA ASN A 62 -3.67 13.53 1.75
C ASN A 62 -4.45 14.71 2.36
N PRO A 63 -5.15 14.54 3.48
CA PRO A 63 -5.93 15.61 4.14
C PRO A 63 -5.11 16.81 4.60
N THR A 64 -3.77 16.72 4.57
CA THR A 64 -2.89 17.86 4.87
C THR A 64 -2.61 18.73 3.65
N TRP A 65 -3.11 18.36 2.48
CA TRP A 65 -2.96 19.14 1.26
C TRP A 65 -3.99 20.26 1.18
N ILE A 66 -3.51 21.43 0.74
CA ILE A 66 -4.34 22.59 0.46
C ILE A 66 -4.19 22.95 -1.01
N SER A 67 -5.31 22.97 -1.73
CA SER A 67 -5.32 23.37 -3.14
C SER A 67 -4.83 24.81 -3.33
N PRO A 68 -4.03 25.11 -4.37
CA PRO A 68 -3.69 26.49 -4.73
C PRO A 68 -4.91 27.37 -4.94
N ALA A 69 -6.03 26.81 -5.41
CA ALA A 69 -7.28 27.54 -5.57
C ALA A 69 -7.85 28.02 -4.22
N ALA A 70 -7.76 27.21 -3.17
CA ALA A 70 -8.18 27.58 -1.82
C ALA A 70 -7.27 28.66 -1.21
N VAL A 71 -5.95 28.59 -1.49
CA VAL A 71 -4.99 29.62 -1.03
C VAL A 71 -5.23 30.97 -1.71
N LYS A 72 -5.58 30.97 -3.01
CA LYS A 72 -5.85 32.19 -3.78
C LYS A 72 -7.17 32.87 -3.39
N ASN A 73 -8.17 32.12 -2.96
CA ASN A 73 -9.50 32.63 -2.60
C ASN A 73 -9.67 32.77 -1.08
N LYS A 74 -9.67 34.02 -0.59
CA LYS A 74 -9.82 34.33 0.85
C LYS A 74 -11.20 34.01 1.44
N GLU A 75 -12.19 33.78 0.59
CA GLU A 75 -13.56 33.46 1.00
C GLU A 75 -13.71 31.95 1.32
N ILE A 76 -12.74 31.13 0.95
CA ILE A 76 -12.71 29.72 1.32
C ILE A 76 -12.33 29.62 2.80
N LEU A 77 -13.27 29.13 3.62
CA LEU A 77 -13.12 29.07 5.07
C LEU A 77 -12.98 27.62 5.55
N VAL A 78 -12.19 27.44 6.60
CA VAL A 78 -12.13 26.17 7.33
C VAL A 78 -13.52 25.89 7.90
N LYS A 79 -14.04 24.69 7.62
CA LYS A 79 -15.41 24.27 7.99
C LYS A 79 -15.71 24.54 9.49
N GLY A 80 -16.78 25.24 9.76
CA GLY A 80 -17.20 25.57 11.13
C GLY A 80 -16.43 26.70 11.82
N THR A 81 -15.61 27.44 11.08
CA THR A 81 -14.83 28.58 11.58
C THR A 81 -14.97 29.82 10.69
N ASN A 82 -14.39 30.94 11.12
CA ASN A 82 -14.23 32.13 10.28
C ASN A 82 -12.78 32.29 9.78
N ILE A 83 -11.98 31.21 9.80
CA ILE A 83 -10.58 31.23 9.44
C ILE A 83 -10.46 30.91 7.95
N PRO A 84 -9.88 31.80 7.11
CA PRO A 84 -9.57 31.49 5.72
C PRO A 84 -8.60 30.30 5.62
N VAL A 85 -8.86 29.37 4.71
CA VAL A 85 -8.01 28.18 4.51
C VAL A 85 -6.55 28.56 4.24
N ARG A 86 -6.30 29.66 3.56
CA ARG A 86 -4.94 30.18 3.34
C ARG A 86 -4.15 30.50 4.62
N GLU A 87 -4.81 30.72 5.75
CA GLU A 87 -4.15 31.08 7.03
C GLU A 87 -3.64 29.87 7.79
N ILE A 88 -4.02 28.67 7.38
CA ILE A 88 -3.53 27.42 8.00
C ILE A 88 -2.28 26.85 7.30
N THR A 89 -1.64 27.60 6.42
CA THR A 89 -0.35 27.27 5.81
C THR A 89 0.64 28.44 5.94
N ASP A 90 1.94 28.16 5.88
CA ASP A 90 2.95 29.22 5.94
C ASP A 90 3.31 29.71 4.53
N LEU A 91 2.64 30.77 4.08
CA LEU A 91 2.88 31.40 2.79
C LEU A 91 4.21 32.17 2.72
N SER A 92 4.86 32.43 3.86
CA SER A 92 6.12 33.16 3.95
C SER A 92 7.34 32.25 3.96
N TYR A 93 7.17 30.95 4.17
CA TYR A 93 8.26 29.99 4.19
C TYR A 93 9.02 29.99 2.87
N VAL A 94 10.34 29.90 2.91
CA VAL A 94 11.20 29.92 1.73
C VAL A 94 12.24 28.83 1.82
N TYR A 95 12.37 28.04 0.77
CA TYR A 95 13.39 27.01 0.67
C TYR A 95 13.94 26.92 -0.77
N ASN A 96 15.06 26.23 -0.93
CA ASN A 96 15.63 25.95 -2.24
C ASN A 96 15.20 24.53 -2.66
N GLY A 97 14.40 24.46 -3.71
CA GLY A 97 13.98 23.20 -4.32
C GLY A 97 15.01 22.65 -5.31
N GLU A 98 14.57 21.76 -6.19
CA GLU A 98 15.42 21.22 -7.24
C GLU A 98 16.11 22.33 -8.07
N ASN A 99 17.37 22.07 -8.43
CA ASN A 99 18.23 23.01 -9.17
C ASN A 99 18.40 24.38 -8.47
N GLU A 100 18.39 24.38 -7.13
CA GLU A 100 18.52 25.58 -6.30
C GLU A 100 17.45 26.65 -6.56
N LYS A 101 16.34 26.26 -7.13
CA LYS A 101 15.23 27.15 -7.40
C LYS A 101 14.57 27.57 -6.08
N LYS A 102 14.52 28.88 -5.83
CA LYS A 102 13.87 29.45 -4.65
C LYS A 102 12.36 29.25 -4.73
N ILE A 103 11.79 28.57 -3.76
CA ILE A 103 10.36 28.31 -3.64
C ILE A 103 9.82 29.09 -2.44
N THR A 104 8.70 29.78 -2.63
CA THR A 104 8.03 30.56 -1.59
C THR A 104 6.68 29.92 -1.25
N GLY A 105 6.39 29.85 0.04
CA GLY A 105 5.24 29.15 0.61
C GLY A 105 5.59 27.72 1.01
N ASP A 106 4.95 27.24 2.07
CA ASP A 106 5.09 25.87 2.55
C ASP A 106 4.30 24.92 1.65
N ARG A 107 4.94 24.48 0.59
CA ARG A 107 4.38 23.65 -0.48
C ARG A 107 5.43 22.71 -1.01
N PHE A 108 5.00 21.64 -1.62
CA PHE A 108 5.90 20.81 -2.37
C PHE A 108 5.74 21.07 -3.87
N SER A 109 6.89 21.23 -4.51
CA SER A 109 6.98 21.44 -5.94
C SER A 109 7.21 20.08 -6.60
N TYR A 110 6.26 19.67 -7.39
CA TYR A 110 6.45 18.53 -8.29
C TYR A 110 6.58 19.05 -9.75
N PRO A 111 7.05 18.24 -10.72
CA PRO A 111 7.48 18.71 -12.05
C PRO A 111 6.49 19.57 -12.84
N ASN A 112 5.24 19.64 -12.45
CA ASN A 112 4.16 20.31 -13.21
C ASN A 112 4.04 21.83 -13.02
N GLY A 113 4.93 22.43 -12.25
CA GLY A 113 5.06 23.87 -12.13
C GLY A 113 4.48 24.48 -10.85
N GLU A 114 4.93 25.70 -10.55
CA GLU A 114 4.64 26.39 -9.27
C GLU A 114 3.16 26.71 -9.06
N ASP A 115 2.41 26.95 -10.12
CA ASP A 115 1.00 27.34 -10.04
C ASP A 115 0.08 26.18 -9.61
N ARG A 116 0.57 24.93 -9.67
CA ARG A 116 -0.18 23.70 -9.38
C ARG A 116 0.28 23.01 -8.10
N ALA A 117 1.39 23.46 -7.51
CA ALA A 117 1.92 22.85 -6.28
C ALA A 117 0.93 23.00 -5.13
N LEU A 118 0.68 21.88 -4.45
CA LEU A 118 -0.14 21.82 -3.26
C LEU A 118 0.61 22.40 -2.06
N TYR A 119 -0.11 23.06 -1.17
CA TYR A 119 0.44 23.58 0.08
C TYR A 119 0.21 22.59 1.21
N TRP A 120 1.09 22.62 2.20
CA TRP A 120 0.95 21.85 3.42
C TRP A 120 0.17 22.59 4.50
N VAL A 121 -0.61 21.85 5.29
CA VAL A 121 -1.19 22.37 6.53
C VAL A 121 -0.10 22.54 7.56
N ASP A 122 -0.01 23.74 8.16
CA ASP A 122 0.83 24.02 9.34
C ASP A 122 0.03 23.72 10.61
N VAL A 123 0.38 22.64 11.31
CA VAL A 123 -0.35 22.14 12.50
C VAL A 123 -0.34 23.09 13.68
N ASP A 124 0.53 24.10 13.66
CA ASP A 124 0.60 25.11 14.72
C ASP A 124 -0.35 26.29 14.48
N ARG A 125 -1.05 26.29 13.34
CA ARG A 125 -2.03 27.32 13.00
C ARG A 125 -3.41 26.99 13.53
N SER A 126 -4.13 28.01 14.04
CA SER A 126 -5.53 27.86 14.41
C SER A 126 -6.37 27.46 13.19
N GLY A 127 -7.24 26.48 13.34
CA GLY A 127 -8.06 25.94 12.26
C GLY A 127 -7.41 24.76 11.50
N ALA A 128 -6.14 24.46 11.73
CA ALA A 128 -5.46 23.36 11.07
C ALA A 128 -6.10 21.99 11.41
N LYS A 129 -6.37 21.73 12.69
CA LYS A 129 -7.05 20.50 13.13
C LYS A 129 -8.44 20.38 12.52
N GLU A 130 -9.21 21.46 12.58
CA GLU A 130 -10.57 21.50 12.02
C GLU A 130 -10.58 21.22 10.52
N TYR A 131 -9.57 21.74 9.79
CA TYR A 131 -9.46 21.49 8.34
C TYR A 131 -9.17 20.02 8.05
N VAL A 132 -8.13 19.45 8.66
CA VAL A 132 -7.72 18.05 8.45
C VAL A 132 -8.85 17.10 8.82
N GLN A 133 -9.44 17.27 10.00
CA GLN A 133 -10.56 16.45 10.47
C GLN A 133 -11.81 16.64 9.62
N GLY A 134 -12.09 17.88 9.22
CA GLY A 134 -13.20 18.20 8.33
C GLY A 134 -13.05 17.56 6.96
N TYR A 135 -11.83 17.43 6.45
CA TYR A 135 -11.56 16.75 5.18
C TYR A 135 -11.84 15.23 5.26
N VAL A 136 -11.35 14.57 6.30
CA VAL A 136 -11.63 13.13 6.50
C VAL A 136 -13.14 12.90 6.64
N LYS A 137 -13.84 13.72 7.41
CA LYS A 137 -15.30 13.65 7.56
C LYS A 137 -16.03 13.92 6.25
N TYR A 138 -15.52 14.81 5.41
CA TYR A 138 -16.08 15.05 4.08
C TYR A 138 -16.02 13.80 3.21
N PHE A 139 -14.92 13.05 3.21
CA PHE A 139 -14.86 11.78 2.47
C PHE A 139 -15.83 10.74 3.04
N ILE A 140 -15.97 10.66 4.36
CA ILE A 140 -16.98 9.79 5.00
C ILE A 140 -18.39 10.18 4.56
N ASP A 141 -18.73 11.49 4.57
CA ASP A 141 -20.02 12.02 4.10
C ASP A 141 -20.27 11.72 2.61
N CYS A 142 -19.19 11.55 1.82
CA CYS A 142 -19.23 11.13 0.42
C CYS A 142 -19.29 9.60 0.24
N HIS A 143 -19.42 8.82 1.30
CA HIS A 143 -19.43 7.35 1.31
C HIS A 143 -18.13 6.70 0.80
N VAL A 144 -17.00 7.41 0.92
CA VAL A 144 -15.68 6.84 0.66
C VAL A 144 -15.32 5.89 1.80
N ALA A 145 -14.90 4.67 1.46
CA ALA A 145 -14.59 3.63 2.44
C ALA A 145 -13.10 3.48 2.77
N PHE A 146 -12.23 4.01 1.91
CA PHE A 146 -10.79 3.85 2.03
C PHE A 146 -10.07 5.14 1.60
N LEU A 147 -9.11 5.57 2.39
CA LEU A 147 -8.29 6.75 2.12
C LEU A 147 -6.81 6.36 2.10
N ARG A 148 -6.20 6.48 0.92
CA ARG A 148 -4.78 6.24 0.66
C ARG A 148 -4.05 7.57 0.77
N ILE A 149 -3.30 7.76 1.86
CA ILE A 149 -2.67 9.03 2.24
C ILE A 149 -1.19 8.98 1.87
N ASP A 150 -0.80 9.72 0.84
CA ASP A 150 0.56 9.68 0.31
C ASP A 150 1.43 10.89 0.71
N PHE A 151 2.73 10.79 0.40
CA PHE A 151 3.77 11.79 0.67
C PHE A 151 3.98 12.11 2.16
N LEU A 152 3.76 11.14 3.01
CA LEU A 152 3.87 11.33 4.46
C LEU A 152 5.30 11.66 4.92
N SER A 153 6.31 11.01 4.33
CA SER A 153 7.72 11.31 4.63
C SER A 153 8.11 12.73 4.20
N TRP A 154 7.56 13.21 3.08
CA TRP A 154 7.81 14.56 2.60
C TRP A 154 7.22 15.62 3.53
N TYR A 155 6.07 15.34 4.13
CA TYR A 155 5.53 16.18 5.18
C TYR A 155 6.42 16.16 6.42
N GLU A 156 6.90 14.99 6.86
CA GLU A 156 7.68 14.85 8.08
C GLU A 156 9.00 15.61 8.01
N ASP A 157 9.84 15.38 6.99
CA ASP A 157 11.19 15.92 6.95
C ASP A 157 11.48 16.90 5.79
N GLY A 158 10.57 17.03 4.83
CA GLY A 158 10.74 17.92 3.67
C GLY A 158 11.83 17.48 2.70
N MET A 159 12.18 16.18 2.69
CA MET A 159 13.27 15.64 1.89
C MET A 159 12.80 14.55 0.94
N ASP A 160 13.41 14.47 -0.22
CA ASP A 160 13.34 13.32 -1.14
C ASP A 160 14.74 12.91 -1.56
N LYS A 161 15.17 11.70 -1.21
CA LYS A 161 16.47 11.11 -1.58
C LYS A 161 17.65 12.08 -1.39
N GLY A 162 17.64 12.79 -0.26
CA GLY A 162 18.68 13.74 0.13
C GLY A 162 18.54 15.14 -0.45
N LYS A 163 17.48 15.44 -1.19
CA LYS A 163 17.15 16.77 -1.71
C LYS A 163 16.03 17.41 -0.91
N GLN A 164 16.14 18.70 -0.63
CA GLN A 164 15.04 19.45 -0.02
C GLN A 164 13.92 19.68 -1.05
N ILE A 165 12.73 19.27 -0.71
CA ILE A 165 11.52 19.40 -1.54
C ILE A 165 10.39 20.14 -0.83
N GLY A 166 10.55 20.44 0.46
CA GLY A 166 9.57 21.14 1.28
C GLY A 166 10.14 21.57 2.63
N ARG A 167 9.22 21.90 3.55
CA ARG A 167 9.55 22.22 4.93
C ARG A 167 9.70 20.94 5.76
N ASN A 168 10.68 20.91 6.65
CA ASN A 168 10.74 19.92 7.71
C ASN A 168 9.76 20.29 8.81
N HIS A 169 8.63 19.56 8.93
CA HIS A 169 7.64 19.76 9.99
C HIS A 169 8.01 19.04 11.28
N GLY A 170 8.87 18.03 11.18
CA GLY A 170 9.34 17.23 12.30
C GLY A 170 8.40 16.10 12.70
N SER A 171 8.96 15.09 13.36
CA SER A 171 8.28 13.86 13.77
C SER A 171 7.07 14.11 14.69
N ALA A 172 7.18 15.09 15.60
CA ALA A 172 6.08 15.42 16.53
C ALA A 172 4.86 16.00 15.79
N ASN A 173 5.06 16.88 14.80
CA ASN A 173 3.98 17.44 13.99
C ASN A 173 3.41 16.40 13.03
N TYR A 174 4.26 15.54 12.48
CA TYR A 174 3.84 14.39 11.70
C TYR A 174 2.91 13.46 12.51
N ARG A 175 3.34 13.05 13.70
CA ARG A 175 2.53 12.22 14.59
C ARG A 175 1.20 12.88 14.93
N LYS A 176 1.21 14.18 15.25
CA LYS A 176 0.02 14.98 15.57
C LYS A 176 -1.01 14.98 14.43
N VAL A 177 -0.56 15.09 13.20
CA VAL A 177 -1.44 15.00 12.02
C VAL A 177 -2.06 13.62 11.89
N LEU A 178 -1.28 12.56 12.02
CA LEU A 178 -1.81 11.20 11.97
C LEU A 178 -2.86 10.94 13.05
N GLU A 179 -2.66 11.47 14.26
CA GLU A 179 -3.64 11.40 15.35
C GLU A 179 -4.95 12.11 15.00
N TRP A 180 -4.89 13.29 14.37
CA TRP A 180 -6.09 14.02 13.93
C TRP A 180 -6.87 13.25 12.85
N ILE A 181 -6.14 12.66 11.89
CA ILE A 181 -6.73 11.83 10.83
C ILE A 181 -7.41 10.62 11.44
N LYS A 182 -6.71 9.88 12.32
CA LYS A 182 -7.25 8.71 13.02
C LYS A 182 -8.49 9.07 13.86
N GLU A 183 -8.44 10.14 14.62
CA GLU A 183 -9.56 10.63 15.43
C GLU A 183 -10.80 10.92 14.57
N ALA A 184 -10.60 11.53 13.40
CA ALA A 184 -11.69 11.86 12.50
C ALA A 184 -12.24 10.63 11.73
N ALA A 185 -11.37 9.69 11.39
CA ALA A 185 -11.71 8.46 10.68
C ALA A 185 -12.56 7.51 11.54
N GLY A 186 -12.21 7.37 12.83
CA GLY A 186 -12.84 6.35 13.67
C GLY A 186 -12.79 4.98 13.00
N ASP A 187 -13.95 4.30 12.98
CA ASP A 187 -14.15 3.02 12.29
C ASP A 187 -14.93 3.19 10.96
N GLN A 188 -15.07 4.42 10.46
CA GLN A 188 -15.94 4.71 9.31
C GLN A 188 -15.21 4.70 7.97
N ILE A 189 -13.91 4.89 7.97
CA ILE A 189 -13.06 4.88 6.78
C ILE A 189 -11.72 4.23 7.11
N MET A 190 -11.28 3.30 6.27
CA MET A 190 -9.99 2.64 6.39
C MET A 190 -8.87 3.58 5.93
N ILE A 191 -7.78 3.66 6.68
CA ILE A 191 -6.62 4.51 6.40
C ILE A 191 -5.43 3.65 5.98
N SER A 192 -4.87 3.97 4.80
CA SER A 192 -3.58 3.48 4.32
C SER A 192 -2.56 4.61 4.34
N LEU A 193 -1.44 4.37 4.99
CA LEU A 193 -0.32 5.30 5.08
C LEU A 193 0.69 5.00 3.98
N VAL A 194 0.90 5.95 3.06
CA VAL A 194 1.79 5.78 1.92
C VAL A 194 3.00 6.72 2.04
N MET A 195 4.16 6.26 1.56
CA MET A 195 5.44 6.93 1.80
C MET A 195 5.72 7.23 3.29
N PRO A 196 5.40 6.34 4.26
CA PRO A 196 5.76 6.58 5.65
C PRO A 196 7.26 6.28 5.83
N HIS A 197 7.94 7.01 6.71
CA HIS A 197 9.36 6.68 7.00
C HIS A 197 9.53 5.39 7.75
N LEU A 198 8.56 4.96 8.54
CA LEU A 198 8.62 3.80 9.43
C LEU A 198 9.88 3.79 10.31
N LYS A 199 10.35 4.99 10.72
CA LYS A 199 11.51 5.15 11.60
C LYS A 199 11.27 4.46 12.93
N ASN A 200 12.34 3.95 13.54
CA ASN A 200 12.26 3.23 14.82
C ASN A 200 11.22 2.11 14.81
N ASN A 201 11.19 1.31 13.73
CA ASN A 201 10.19 0.26 13.51
C ASN A 201 8.74 0.77 13.49
N GLY A 202 8.49 1.91 12.87
CA GLY A 202 7.14 2.44 12.69
C GLY A 202 6.54 3.15 13.92
N GLU A 203 7.39 3.70 14.79
CA GLU A 203 6.97 4.36 16.04
C GLU A 203 5.85 5.39 15.85
N ASN A 204 5.89 6.14 14.74
CA ASN A 204 4.88 7.15 14.44
C ASN A 204 3.63 6.59 13.76
N GLU A 205 3.76 5.52 13.00
CA GLU A 205 2.72 5.02 12.12
C GLU A 205 1.85 3.95 12.77
N PHE A 206 2.45 3.08 13.62
CA PHE A 206 1.67 2.01 14.22
C PHE A 206 0.52 2.52 15.08
N GLY A 207 -0.66 1.97 14.77
CA GLY A 207 -1.91 2.38 15.37
C GLY A 207 -2.51 3.67 14.81
N MET A 208 -1.94 4.28 13.74
CA MET A 208 -2.48 5.49 13.11
C MET A 208 -3.29 5.21 11.85
N GLY A 209 -3.20 4.02 11.31
CA GLY A 209 -3.98 3.50 10.19
C GLY A 209 -4.10 2.00 10.29
N GLN A 210 -4.81 1.38 9.36
CA GLN A 210 -4.94 -0.07 9.27
C GLN A 210 -3.87 -0.69 8.38
N MET A 211 -3.29 0.11 7.46
CA MET A 211 -2.34 -0.35 6.48
C MET A 211 -1.22 0.67 6.29
N ALA A 212 -0.01 0.22 5.95
CA ALA A 212 1.07 1.10 5.53
C ALA A 212 1.93 0.49 4.43
N ARG A 213 2.38 1.34 3.51
CA ARG A 213 3.29 1.02 2.43
C ARG A 213 4.69 0.72 2.98
N ILE A 214 5.28 -0.39 2.54
CA ILE A 214 6.55 -0.92 3.07
C ILE A 214 7.73 -0.84 2.11
N ASN A 215 7.52 -0.52 0.83
CA ASN A 215 8.56 -0.50 -0.21
C ASN A 215 8.36 0.62 -1.22
N GLU A 216 9.38 0.89 -2.03
CA GLU A 216 9.29 1.80 -3.18
C GLU A 216 8.23 1.34 -4.19
N ASP A 217 7.84 2.26 -5.09
CA ASP A 217 6.87 1.95 -6.14
C ASP A 217 7.27 0.75 -6.96
N SER A 218 6.41 -0.26 -7.01
CA SER A 218 6.63 -1.52 -7.71
C SER A 218 5.88 -1.62 -9.04
N GLY A 219 4.89 -0.77 -9.25
CA GLY A 219 3.98 -0.83 -10.40
C GLY A 219 4.58 -0.55 -11.78
N THR A 220 5.86 -0.19 -11.87
CA THR A 220 6.51 0.19 -13.13
C THR A 220 7.38 -0.89 -13.75
N GLY A 221 7.73 -1.97 -13.02
CA GLY A 221 8.90 -2.69 -13.44
C GLY A 221 9.02 -4.20 -13.32
N GLY A 222 7.99 -4.99 -13.31
CA GLY A 222 8.15 -6.45 -13.35
C GLY A 222 8.99 -7.03 -12.21
N TRP A 223 9.70 -8.12 -12.48
CA TRP A 223 10.44 -8.86 -11.46
C TRP A 223 11.58 -8.07 -10.81
N ASP A 224 12.33 -7.27 -11.58
CA ASP A 224 13.44 -6.47 -11.05
C ASP A 224 12.97 -5.46 -10.00
N THR A 225 11.82 -4.85 -10.21
CA THR A 225 11.23 -3.93 -9.24
C THR A 225 10.63 -4.68 -8.05
N PHE A 226 10.03 -5.85 -8.30
CA PHE A 226 9.39 -6.65 -7.26
C PHE A 226 10.40 -7.35 -6.36
N SER A 227 11.54 -7.85 -6.88
CA SER A 227 12.41 -8.80 -6.17
C SER A 227 13.92 -8.65 -6.35
N ASP A 228 14.43 -7.57 -6.97
CA ASP A 228 15.88 -7.44 -7.18
C ASP A 228 16.66 -7.33 -5.86
N ARG A 229 17.44 -8.36 -5.52
CA ARG A 229 18.29 -8.40 -4.32
C ARG A 229 19.40 -7.35 -4.29
N ASN A 230 19.77 -6.78 -5.44
CA ASN A 230 20.82 -5.77 -5.51
C ASN A 230 20.34 -4.39 -5.04
N ARG A 231 19.03 -4.17 -4.97
CA ARG A 231 18.47 -2.92 -4.45
C ARG A 231 18.62 -2.81 -2.94
N GLY A 232 18.34 -3.89 -2.20
CA GLY A 232 18.59 -4.02 -0.77
C GLY A 232 17.73 -3.16 0.14
N LEU A 233 18.22 -2.97 1.37
CA LEU A 233 17.59 -2.15 2.39
C LEU A 233 18.32 -0.81 2.52
N HIS A 234 17.58 0.27 2.77
CA HIS A 234 18.13 1.55 3.18
C HIS A 234 17.25 2.18 4.26
N PHE A 235 17.88 2.82 5.26
CA PHE A 235 17.18 3.27 6.47
C PHE A 235 17.18 4.79 6.65
N ASP A 236 17.79 5.54 5.72
CA ASP A 236 17.99 6.98 5.87
C ASP A 236 16.84 7.84 5.32
N TYR A 237 15.96 7.22 4.54
CA TYR A 237 14.80 7.88 3.96
C TYR A 237 13.63 6.90 3.81
N TRP A 238 12.46 7.39 3.36
CA TRP A 238 11.31 6.54 3.20
C TRP A 238 11.62 5.40 2.22
N SER A 239 10.83 4.35 2.34
CA SER A 239 11.05 3.08 1.69
C SER A 239 12.37 2.45 2.14
N GLN A 240 12.38 2.03 3.41
CA GLN A 240 13.50 1.27 3.97
C GLN A 240 13.78 -0.01 3.18
N CYS A 241 12.79 -0.48 2.39
CA CYS A 241 12.91 -1.59 1.47
C CYS A 241 12.67 -1.11 0.04
N THR A 242 13.58 -1.44 -0.87
CA THR A 242 13.48 -1.02 -2.27
C THR A 242 12.58 -1.91 -3.10
N THR A 243 12.29 -3.14 -2.64
CA THR A 243 11.44 -4.09 -3.34
C THR A 243 10.34 -4.64 -2.43
N ALA A 244 9.22 -5.03 -3.04
CA ALA A 244 8.12 -5.68 -2.35
C ALA A 244 8.55 -6.97 -1.65
N PHE A 245 9.35 -7.80 -2.31
CA PHE A 245 9.83 -9.07 -1.75
C PHE A 245 10.64 -8.86 -0.48
N GLU A 246 11.57 -7.91 -0.46
CA GLU A 246 12.37 -7.61 0.73
C GLU A 246 11.56 -6.92 1.82
N GLY A 247 10.63 -6.03 1.43
CA GLY A 247 9.71 -5.39 2.35
C GLY A 247 8.84 -6.39 3.11
N LEU A 248 8.22 -7.32 2.39
CA LEU A 248 7.41 -8.37 3.00
C LEU A 248 8.20 -9.27 3.94
N ILE A 249 9.45 -9.65 3.58
CA ILE A 249 10.32 -10.42 4.48
C ILE A 249 10.65 -9.62 5.74
N TYR A 250 11.14 -8.40 5.58
CA TYR A 250 11.64 -7.58 6.68
C TYR A 250 10.54 -7.19 7.67
N TRP A 251 9.40 -6.71 7.15
CA TRP A 251 8.32 -6.14 7.96
C TRP A 251 7.31 -7.17 8.49
N SER A 252 7.30 -8.41 7.98
CA SER A 252 6.25 -9.40 8.26
C SER A 252 5.90 -9.55 9.75
N LYS A 253 6.89 -9.78 10.60
CA LYS A 253 6.68 -9.96 12.05
C LYS A 253 6.37 -8.65 12.75
N ILE A 254 7.03 -7.56 12.35
CA ILE A 254 6.86 -6.25 12.98
C ILE A 254 5.41 -5.77 12.77
N PHE A 255 4.89 -5.87 11.55
CA PHE A 255 3.51 -5.45 11.25
C PHE A 255 2.48 -6.37 11.93
N ALA A 256 2.72 -7.68 11.97
CA ALA A 256 1.85 -8.62 12.66
C ALA A 256 1.76 -8.34 14.18
N ASP A 257 2.89 -8.03 14.83
CA ASP A 257 2.93 -7.67 16.24
C ASP A 257 2.13 -6.39 16.57
N HIS A 258 1.92 -5.53 15.57
CA HIS A 258 1.15 -4.29 15.69
C HIS A 258 -0.24 -4.36 15.07
N ASN A 259 -0.66 -5.53 14.59
CA ASN A 259 -1.96 -5.74 13.92
C ASN A 259 -2.20 -4.73 12.79
N MET A 260 -1.21 -4.53 11.94
CA MET A 260 -1.24 -3.62 10.80
C MET A 260 -0.96 -4.38 9.50
N ILE A 261 -1.65 -4.01 8.44
CA ILE A 261 -1.53 -4.64 7.13
C ILE A 261 -0.35 -4.03 6.38
N MET A 262 0.49 -4.88 5.80
CA MET A 262 1.56 -4.46 4.90
C MET A 262 0.98 -4.15 3.51
N ASP A 263 1.29 -2.97 2.98
CA ASP A 263 1.02 -2.61 1.59
C ASP A 263 2.33 -2.78 0.78
N ALA A 264 2.34 -3.78 -0.08
CA ALA A 264 3.50 -4.06 -0.95
C ALA A 264 3.42 -3.38 -2.31
N ASP A 265 2.50 -2.41 -2.45
CA ASP A 265 2.17 -1.69 -3.67
C ASP A 265 1.33 -2.50 -4.66
N MET A 266 0.98 -1.82 -5.73
CA MET A 266 0.14 -2.36 -6.78
C MET A 266 0.89 -3.34 -7.70
N LEU A 267 0.21 -4.37 -8.13
CA LEU A 267 0.69 -5.32 -9.12
C LEU A 267 0.16 -4.98 -10.52
N ARG A 268 1.03 -5.16 -11.51
CA ARG A 268 0.70 -5.09 -12.93
C ARG A 268 1.28 -6.31 -13.64
N LEU A 269 0.47 -7.35 -13.83
CA LEU A 269 0.95 -8.63 -14.39
C LEU A 269 1.53 -8.49 -15.81
N ASN A 270 1.08 -7.49 -16.56
CA ASN A 270 1.62 -7.24 -17.89
C ASN A 270 3.09 -6.76 -17.90
N THR A 271 3.64 -6.37 -16.76
CA THR A 271 5.04 -5.95 -16.65
C THR A 271 6.01 -7.10 -16.36
N PHE A 272 5.50 -8.24 -15.89
CA PHE A 272 6.30 -9.43 -15.64
C PHE A 272 6.56 -10.22 -16.94
N ALA A 273 7.74 -10.83 -17.04
CA ALA A 273 8.18 -11.52 -18.24
C ALA A 273 7.38 -12.80 -18.53
N ASN A 274 6.96 -13.51 -17.48
CA ASN A 274 6.28 -14.81 -17.60
C ASN A 274 5.29 -15.03 -16.43
N ASP A 275 4.53 -16.13 -16.49
CA ASP A 275 3.52 -16.45 -15.51
C ASP A 275 4.11 -16.92 -14.18
N GLU A 276 5.32 -17.46 -14.15
CA GLU A 276 5.96 -17.88 -12.90
C GLU A 276 6.32 -16.67 -12.03
N GLU A 277 6.80 -15.58 -12.62
CA GLU A 277 6.99 -14.30 -11.93
C GLU A 277 5.68 -13.75 -11.37
N CYS A 278 4.63 -13.77 -12.19
CA CYS A 278 3.29 -13.32 -11.77
C CYS A 278 2.75 -14.15 -10.59
N LYS A 279 2.86 -15.48 -10.68
CA LYS A 279 2.43 -16.39 -9.61
C LYS A 279 3.20 -16.14 -8.31
N SER A 280 4.51 -15.93 -8.41
CA SER A 280 5.35 -15.65 -7.25
C SER A 280 4.97 -14.35 -6.57
N ALA A 281 4.73 -13.28 -7.33
CA ALA A 281 4.33 -11.99 -6.80
C ALA A 281 2.96 -12.10 -6.09
N VAL A 282 1.95 -12.62 -6.75
CA VAL A 282 0.60 -12.80 -6.18
C VAL A 282 0.62 -13.73 -4.96
N SER A 283 1.39 -14.84 -5.04
CA SER A 283 1.50 -15.76 -3.90
C SER A 283 2.09 -15.10 -2.67
N LEU A 284 3.18 -14.35 -2.86
CA LEU A 284 3.88 -13.73 -1.73
C LEU A 284 3.01 -12.71 -1.01
N GLU A 285 2.31 -11.85 -1.75
CA GLU A 285 1.40 -10.87 -1.15
C GLU A 285 0.27 -11.56 -0.39
N LEU A 286 -0.38 -12.56 -1.00
CA LEU A 286 -1.49 -13.26 -0.36
C LEU A 286 -1.08 -14.00 0.92
N ILE A 287 0.03 -14.73 0.91
CA ILE A 287 0.47 -15.49 2.10
C ILE A 287 0.99 -14.58 3.20
N ALA A 288 1.55 -13.42 2.85
CA ALA A 288 2.00 -12.43 3.81
C ALA A 288 0.85 -11.61 4.42
N GLY A 289 -0.38 -11.79 3.92
CA GLY A 289 -1.56 -11.04 4.37
C GLY A 289 -1.64 -9.62 3.81
N ALA A 290 -0.88 -9.32 2.77
CA ALA A 290 -1.02 -8.07 2.03
C ALA A 290 -2.27 -8.09 1.15
N PRO A 291 -2.89 -6.94 0.86
CA PRO A 291 -3.95 -6.87 -0.13
C PRO A 291 -3.36 -7.05 -1.52
N LEU A 292 -4.13 -7.64 -2.44
CA LEU A 292 -3.81 -7.57 -3.87
C LEU A 292 -4.36 -6.26 -4.43
N ASP A 293 -3.49 -5.31 -4.68
CA ASP A 293 -3.83 -4.05 -5.34
C ASP A 293 -3.54 -4.19 -6.85
N ILE A 294 -4.61 -4.33 -7.65
CA ILE A 294 -4.52 -4.62 -9.07
C ILE A 294 -4.51 -3.31 -9.86
N ALA A 295 -3.36 -2.99 -10.48
CA ALA A 295 -3.21 -1.84 -11.37
C ALA A 295 -3.23 -2.21 -12.87
N ASP A 296 -3.53 -3.46 -13.21
CA ASP A 296 -3.77 -3.85 -14.59
C ASP A 296 -5.06 -3.23 -15.13
N GLN A 297 -5.05 -2.88 -16.41
CA GLN A 297 -6.23 -2.44 -17.14
C GLN A 297 -6.85 -3.61 -17.91
N TYR A 298 -8.13 -3.51 -18.26
CA TYR A 298 -8.87 -4.56 -18.95
C TYR A 298 -8.24 -4.98 -20.30
N ASP A 299 -7.52 -4.07 -20.95
CA ASP A 299 -6.85 -4.28 -22.22
C ASP A 299 -5.37 -4.68 -22.07
N THR A 300 -4.76 -4.45 -20.91
CA THR A 300 -3.35 -4.79 -20.64
C THR A 300 -3.17 -6.14 -19.94
N ILE A 301 -4.12 -6.57 -19.11
CA ILE A 301 -4.06 -7.83 -18.35
C ILE A 301 -4.08 -9.07 -19.27
N LYS A 302 -4.63 -8.93 -20.49
CA LYS A 302 -4.74 -10.00 -21.48
C LYS A 302 -5.39 -11.26 -20.90
N ASP A 303 -4.71 -12.40 -21.03
CA ASP A 303 -5.15 -13.72 -20.58
C ASP A 303 -4.67 -14.07 -19.16
N ARG A 304 -4.06 -13.14 -18.41
CA ARG A 304 -3.48 -13.40 -17.10
C ARG A 304 -4.43 -13.16 -15.92
N ALA A 305 -5.68 -12.73 -16.14
CA ALA A 305 -6.64 -12.47 -15.07
C ALA A 305 -6.83 -13.66 -14.12
N TRP A 306 -6.72 -14.88 -14.62
CA TRP A 306 -6.84 -16.12 -13.84
C TRP A 306 -5.83 -16.23 -12.70
N ILE A 307 -4.67 -15.55 -12.79
CA ILE A 307 -3.65 -15.53 -11.75
C ILE A 307 -4.18 -14.81 -10.49
N TYR A 308 -4.95 -13.73 -10.67
CA TYR A 308 -5.64 -13.06 -9.57
C TYR A 308 -6.89 -13.79 -9.07
N GLN A 309 -7.35 -14.80 -9.79
CA GLN A 309 -8.62 -15.49 -9.54
C GLN A 309 -8.44 -16.88 -8.91
N ASN A 310 -7.24 -17.22 -8.42
CA ASN A 310 -6.99 -18.49 -7.75
C ASN A 310 -7.72 -18.53 -6.39
N GLU A 311 -8.86 -19.26 -6.34
CA GLU A 311 -9.74 -19.31 -5.17
C GLU A 311 -9.06 -19.94 -3.95
N GLU A 312 -8.17 -20.93 -4.14
CA GLU A 312 -7.48 -21.59 -3.02
C GLU A 312 -6.48 -20.65 -2.33
N LEU A 313 -5.76 -19.83 -3.10
CA LEU A 313 -4.88 -18.82 -2.54
C LEU A 313 -5.65 -17.65 -1.94
N LEU A 314 -6.69 -17.15 -2.61
CA LEU A 314 -7.55 -16.10 -2.09
C LEU A 314 -8.24 -16.51 -0.79
N ALA A 315 -8.57 -17.81 -0.63
CA ALA A 315 -9.13 -18.33 0.61
C ALA A 315 -8.18 -18.21 1.81
N LEU A 316 -6.85 -18.23 1.60
CA LEU A 316 -5.86 -18.01 2.66
C LEU A 316 -5.96 -16.58 3.19
N ASN A 317 -5.99 -15.60 2.30
CA ASN A 317 -6.12 -14.19 2.66
C ASN A 317 -7.47 -13.90 3.34
N LYS A 318 -8.59 -14.41 2.78
CA LYS A 318 -9.94 -14.27 3.37
C LYS A 318 -10.07 -14.88 4.77
N LYS A 319 -9.25 -15.89 5.10
CA LYS A 319 -9.20 -16.52 6.43
C LYS A 319 -8.19 -15.85 7.36
N GLU A 320 -7.56 -14.76 6.91
CA GLU A 320 -6.50 -14.06 7.65
C GLU A 320 -5.35 -14.97 8.08
N ILE A 321 -4.98 -15.93 7.21
CA ILE A 321 -3.86 -16.83 7.48
C ILE A 321 -2.59 -16.13 7.10
N LEU A 322 -1.85 -15.66 8.10
CA LEU A 322 -0.54 -15.06 7.92
C LEU A 322 0.54 -16.12 7.89
N SER A 323 1.37 -16.08 6.86
CA SER A 323 2.61 -16.82 6.80
C SER A 323 3.80 -15.90 7.12
N PHE A 324 4.86 -16.49 7.66
CA PHE A 324 6.08 -15.78 7.99
C PHE A 324 7.28 -16.50 7.37
N PRO A 325 8.32 -15.75 6.93
CA PRO A 325 9.54 -16.37 6.46
C PRO A 325 10.27 -17.06 7.62
N LEU A 326 10.98 -18.14 7.34
CA LEU A 326 11.86 -18.80 8.34
C LEU A 326 12.96 -17.86 8.85
N SER A 327 13.38 -16.92 8.02
CA SER A 327 14.30 -15.84 8.39
C SER A 327 13.82 -14.49 7.87
N THR A 328 13.82 -13.48 8.72
CA THR A 328 13.59 -12.08 8.32
C THR A 328 14.83 -11.37 7.81
N ASP A 329 16.00 -12.02 7.82
CA ASP A 329 17.19 -11.54 7.13
C ASP A 329 17.04 -11.83 5.62
N THR A 330 16.86 -10.80 4.83
CA THR A 330 16.62 -10.89 3.37
C THR A 330 17.77 -11.53 2.60
N LYS A 331 18.98 -11.62 3.20
CA LYS A 331 20.14 -12.28 2.64
C LYS A 331 20.23 -13.76 2.99
N ASN A 332 19.47 -14.21 3.98
CA ASN A 332 19.44 -15.61 4.38
C ASN A 332 18.61 -16.42 3.39
N PRO A 333 19.08 -17.58 2.89
CA PRO A 333 18.31 -18.46 2.01
C PRO A 333 16.93 -18.86 2.58
N ASP A 334 16.82 -19.01 3.89
CA ASP A 334 15.57 -19.36 4.57
C ASP A 334 14.50 -18.26 4.52
N SER A 335 14.85 -17.05 4.09
CA SER A 335 13.89 -15.96 3.87
C SER A 335 12.92 -16.23 2.71
N THR A 336 13.24 -17.18 1.84
CA THR A 336 12.40 -17.60 0.72
C THR A 336 11.48 -18.78 1.05
N ILE A 337 11.50 -19.27 2.29
CA ILE A 337 10.64 -20.35 2.80
C ILE A 337 9.68 -19.75 3.81
N TRP A 338 8.38 -19.84 3.55
CA TRP A 338 7.35 -19.22 4.36
C TRP A 338 6.41 -20.25 4.95
N ILE A 339 6.01 -20.03 6.19
CA ILE A 339 5.11 -20.94 6.92
C ILE A 339 3.95 -20.15 7.52
N GLY A 340 2.73 -20.58 7.18
CA GLY A 340 1.48 -20.18 7.82
C GLY A 340 0.84 -21.37 8.52
N LYS A 341 -0.05 -21.09 9.46
CA LYS A 341 -0.80 -22.12 10.18
C LYS A 341 -2.28 -21.77 10.24
N GLU A 342 -3.12 -22.68 9.74
CA GLU A 342 -4.56 -22.56 9.92
C GLU A 342 -4.99 -22.96 11.36
N ALA A 343 -6.11 -22.41 11.80
CA ALA A 343 -6.69 -22.75 13.11
C ALA A 343 -7.01 -24.24 13.24
N THR A 344 -7.27 -24.91 12.13
CA THR A 344 -7.50 -26.37 12.02
C THR A 344 -6.24 -27.21 12.21
N GLY A 345 -5.07 -26.57 12.23
CA GLY A 345 -3.76 -27.21 12.40
C GLY A 345 -3.03 -27.49 11.09
N GLU A 346 -3.63 -27.23 9.95
CA GLU A 346 -3.00 -27.33 8.63
C GLU A 346 -1.88 -26.28 8.48
N ILE A 347 -0.82 -26.65 7.78
CA ILE A 347 0.34 -25.79 7.52
C ILE A 347 0.29 -25.31 6.07
N ILE A 348 0.49 -24.04 5.86
CA ILE A 348 0.77 -23.46 4.54
C ILE A 348 2.27 -23.33 4.41
N LEU A 349 2.85 -24.09 3.50
CA LEU A 349 4.27 -24.04 3.16
C LEU A 349 4.41 -23.37 1.78
N SER A 350 5.14 -22.27 1.74
CA SER A 350 5.44 -21.58 0.47
C SER A 350 6.94 -21.47 0.28
N VAL A 351 7.40 -21.77 -0.93
CA VAL A 351 8.83 -21.71 -1.29
C VAL A 351 8.99 -20.94 -2.58
N PHE A 352 10.01 -20.08 -2.63
CA PHE A 352 10.26 -19.18 -3.74
C PHE A 352 11.69 -19.33 -4.27
N ASN A 353 11.81 -19.28 -5.59
CA ASN A 353 13.08 -19.12 -6.25
C ASN A 353 13.22 -17.66 -6.73
N ARG A 354 14.14 -16.90 -6.14
CA ARG A 354 14.41 -15.51 -6.57
C ARG A 354 15.49 -15.42 -7.65
N ASP A 355 16.15 -16.55 -7.99
CA ASP A 355 17.26 -16.59 -8.91
C ASP A 355 16.76 -16.77 -10.35
N ALA A 356 17.57 -16.31 -11.33
CA ALA A 356 17.28 -16.45 -12.75
C ALA A 356 17.56 -17.86 -13.31
N GLU A 357 18.03 -18.77 -12.46
CA GLU A 357 18.31 -20.17 -12.78
C GLU A 357 17.34 -21.08 -12.03
N GLU A 358 17.14 -22.30 -12.54
CA GLU A 358 16.38 -23.32 -11.84
C GLU A 358 17.02 -23.63 -10.50
N LYS A 359 16.19 -23.87 -9.49
CA LYS A 359 16.65 -24.16 -8.12
C LYS A 359 16.02 -25.44 -7.60
N GLU A 360 16.86 -26.37 -7.19
CA GLU A 360 16.42 -27.53 -6.44
C GLU A 360 16.06 -27.14 -5.00
N VAL A 361 14.88 -27.54 -4.56
CA VAL A 361 14.37 -27.29 -3.20
C VAL A 361 13.97 -28.60 -2.57
N GLU A 362 14.54 -28.86 -1.37
CA GLU A 362 14.16 -30.00 -0.53
C GLU A 362 13.82 -29.48 0.87
N ILE A 363 12.61 -29.76 1.33
CA ILE A 363 12.11 -29.37 2.66
C ILE A 363 11.68 -30.63 3.43
N ASP A 364 12.43 -30.98 4.48
CA ASP A 364 11.96 -31.98 5.47
C ASP A 364 10.84 -31.33 6.30
N PHE A 365 9.68 -31.97 6.37
CA PHE A 365 8.51 -31.41 7.08
C PHE A 365 8.74 -31.24 8.58
N LYS A 366 9.77 -31.83 9.15
CA LYS A 366 10.21 -31.51 10.52
C LYS A 366 10.69 -30.07 10.69
N GLN A 367 11.23 -29.47 9.63
CA GLN A 367 11.65 -28.05 9.64
C GLN A 367 10.44 -27.10 9.71
N VAL A 368 9.26 -27.59 9.31
CA VAL A 368 8.00 -26.84 9.30
C VAL A 368 7.02 -27.33 10.38
N LEU A 369 7.57 -27.88 11.48
CA LEU A 369 6.84 -28.28 12.68
C LEU A 369 5.91 -29.50 12.52
N LEU A 370 6.05 -30.31 11.47
CA LEU A 370 5.32 -31.56 11.32
C LEU A 370 6.19 -32.75 11.72
N CYS A 371 5.66 -33.60 12.59
CA CYS A 371 6.38 -34.78 13.10
C CYS A 371 6.09 -36.07 12.33
N ARG A 372 5.06 -36.04 11.47
CA ARG A 372 4.57 -37.24 10.74
C ARG A 372 4.52 -36.91 9.22
N ALA A 373 4.15 -37.92 8.45
CA ALA A 373 3.79 -37.70 7.06
C ALA A 373 2.52 -36.82 6.98
N ALA A 374 2.47 -35.96 6.00
CA ALA A 374 1.33 -35.09 5.74
C ALA A 374 0.78 -35.36 4.33
N SER A 375 -0.52 -35.25 4.17
CA SER A 375 -1.14 -35.10 2.84
C SER A 375 -0.79 -33.72 2.31
N VAL A 376 -0.33 -33.65 1.08
CA VAL A 376 0.14 -32.42 0.42
C VAL A 376 -0.77 -32.07 -0.74
N ARG A 377 -1.25 -30.80 -0.77
CA ARG A 377 -1.99 -30.22 -1.89
C ARG A 377 -1.24 -29.03 -2.46
N ASP A 378 -1.02 -29.01 -3.77
CA ASP A 378 -0.49 -27.85 -4.48
C ASP A 378 -1.64 -26.88 -4.83
N LEU A 379 -1.57 -25.64 -4.34
CA LEU A 379 -2.66 -24.66 -4.47
C LEU A 379 -2.67 -23.95 -5.84
N TRP A 380 -1.57 -24.00 -6.60
CA TRP A 380 -1.55 -23.51 -7.97
C TRP A 380 -2.02 -24.55 -8.99
N MET A 381 -1.63 -25.81 -8.77
CA MET A 381 -2.00 -26.90 -9.66
C MET A 381 -3.37 -27.47 -9.35
N HIS A 382 -3.94 -27.12 -8.18
CA HIS A 382 -5.20 -27.69 -7.65
C HIS A 382 -5.15 -29.23 -7.52
N GLU A 383 -3.98 -29.78 -7.21
CA GLU A 383 -3.71 -31.22 -7.20
C GLU A 383 -3.28 -31.71 -5.81
N ASP A 384 -3.76 -32.91 -5.47
CA ASP A 384 -3.31 -33.65 -4.29
C ASP A 384 -2.08 -34.48 -4.67
N LEU A 385 -0.94 -34.16 -4.07
CA LEU A 385 0.34 -34.82 -4.36
C LEU A 385 0.58 -36.11 -3.55
N GLY A 386 -0.38 -36.46 -2.67
CA GLY A 386 -0.30 -37.63 -1.82
C GLY A 386 0.37 -37.39 -0.47
N GLU A 387 0.75 -38.50 0.21
CA GLU A 387 1.39 -38.47 1.53
C GLU A 387 2.92 -38.47 1.40
N MET A 388 3.57 -37.52 2.09
CA MET A 388 5.03 -37.44 2.12
C MET A 388 5.56 -36.89 3.45
N LYS A 389 6.84 -37.05 3.70
CA LYS A 389 7.56 -36.51 4.88
C LYS A 389 8.50 -35.36 4.54
N SER A 390 8.75 -35.17 3.25
CA SER A 390 9.55 -34.07 2.69
C SER A 390 8.96 -33.71 1.34
N PHE A 391 9.16 -32.46 0.95
CA PHE A 391 8.81 -31.97 -0.39
C PHE A 391 10.10 -31.70 -1.16
N HIS A 392 10.19 -32.28 -2.36
CA HIS A 392 11.30 -32.08 -3.26
C HIS A 392 10.82 -31.65 -4.62
N THR A 393 11.37 -30.59 -5.18
CA THR A 393 11.01 -30.06 -6.50
C THR A 393 12.11 -29.23 -7.12
N MET A 394 12.12 -29.14 -8.46
CA MET A 394 12.83 -28.08 -9.18
C MET A 394 11.89 -26.88 -9.35
N LEU A 395 12.28 -25.74 -8.80
CA LEU A 395 11.59 -24.46 -9.04
C LEU A 395 12.17 -23.83 -10.30
N PRO A 396 11.33 -23.41 -11.25
CA PRO A 396 11.82 -22.65 -12.39
C PRO A 396 12.37 -21.27 -11.93
N PRO A 397 13.10 -20.57 -12.81
CA PRO A 397 13.50 -19.19 -12.54
C PRO A 397 12.32 -18.34 -12.08
N HIS A 398 12.51 -17.62 -10.98
CA HIS A 398 11.51 -16.75 -10.35
C HIS A 398 10.20 -17.44 -9.93
N GLY A 399 10.18 -18.78 -9.92
CA GLY A 399 8.98 -19.57 -9.64
C GLY A 399 8.74 -19.82 -8.16
N CYS A 400 7.55 -20.30 -7.83
CA CYS A 400 7.15 -20.66 -6.47
C CYS A 400 6.37 -21.97 -6.43
N ARG A 401 6.20 -22.49 -5.20
CA ARG A 401 5.16 -23.45 -4.83
C ARG A 401 4.47 -22.98 -3.56
N VAL A 402 3.17 -23.12 -3.54
CA VAL A 402 2.34 -22.91 -2.34
C VAL A 402 1.58 -24.18 -2.04
N LEU A 403 1.90 -24.79 -0.91
CA LEU A 403 1.42 -26.11 -0.52
C LEU A 403 0.60 -26.00 0.76
N LYS A 404 -0.49 -26.76 0.80
CA LYS A 404 -1.23 -27.01 2.04
C LYS A 404 -0.89 -28.42 2.53
N LEU A 405 -0.41 -28.50 3.78
CA LEU A 405 0.01 -29.71 4.44
C LEU A 405 -0.97 -30.07 5.56
N SER A 406 -1.55 -31.28 5.52
CA SER A 406 -2.48 -31.77 6.53
C SER A 406 -1.90 -33.01 7.19
N GLU A 407 -1.55 -32.91 8.49
CA GLU A 407 -1.13 -34.09 9.29
C GLU A 407 -2.36 -34.95 9.58
N ARG A 408 -2.28 -36.28 9.36
CA ARG A 408 -3.33 -37.18 9.80
C ARG A 408 -3.25 -37.40 11.33
N SER A 409 -4.39 -37.25 11.95
CA SER A 409 -4.63 -37.56 13.37
C SER A 409 -4.32 -39.01 13.73
#